data_3adc1bd968f250b73c1965d4b452d83e
#
_entry.id   3adc1bd968f250b73c1965d4b452d83e
#
_cell.length_a   1.000
_cell.length_b   1.000
_cell.length_c   1.000
_cell.angle_alpha   90.00
_cell.angle_beta   90.00
_cell.angle_gamma   90.00
#
_symmetry.space_group_name_H-M   'P 1'
#
loop_
_entity.id
_entity.type
_entity.pdbx_description
1 polymer ?
#
loop_
_entity_poly.entity_id
_entity_poly.type
_entity_poly.pdbx_seq_one_letter_code
_entity_poly.pdbx_strand_id
1 'polypeptide(L)'
;MWGLFVSQGCLVYSVYLYMTWLPNYLQTARGLSLVGSGIFTSIPFLTASVVNVIANWCGDRLLSAEAVRAGKRRYLVAVCLLLTAAGLIIPFAQSLAAVVVLVSIAASFGNVGPAANGALVSDLLRSPADAGRAFAFLVLGGNTFGLLAPIVTGYIVGATGSFNSAFMLAGALALIGAAVTLALARTPIGEVPAPAEVVRARLAD
;
A
#
# COMPACT_ATOMS: atom_id res chain seq x y z
N MET A 1 -9.29 -5.55 12.31
CA MET A 1 -9.04 -4.12 11.99
C MET A 1 -7.56 -3.72 12.04
N TRP A 2 -6.80 -3.99 13.14
CA TRP A 2 -5.38 -3.57 13.26
C TRP A 2 -4.48 -4.07 12.14
N GLY A 3 -4.70 -5.30 11.65
CA GLY A 3 -3.94 -5.81 10.50
C GLY A 3 -4.12 -4.98 9.24
N LEU A 4 -5.35 -4.53 8.97
CA LEU A 4 -5.69 -3.68 7.83
C LEU A 4 -5.14 -2.25 8.00
N PHE A 5 -5.17 -1.71 9.22
CA PHE A 5 -4.57 -0.43 9.56
C PHE A 5 -3.07 -0.40 9.27
N VAL A 6 -2.34 -1.40 9.77
CA VAL A 6 -0.88 -1.49 9.59
C VAL A 6 -0.53 -1.74 8.12
N SER A 7 -1.22 -2.67 7.44
CA SER A 7 -0.95 -2.94 6.03
C SER A 7 -1.20 -1.73 5.15
N GLN A 8 -2.29 -1.00 5.38
CA GLN A 8 -2.58 0.26 4.70
C GLN A 8 -1.48 1.29 4.93
N GLY A 9 -1.07 1.44 6.19
CA GLY A 9 0.01 2.35 6.58
C GLY A 9 1.32 2.04 5.86
N CYS A 10 1.74 0.77 5.83
CA CYS A 10 2.98 0.36 5.16
C CYS A 10 2.97 0.61 3.65
N LEU A 11 1.82 0.38 2.98
CA LEU A 11 1.65 0.68 1.56
C LEU A 11 1.76 2.18 1.30
N VAL A 12 1.00 2.98 2.03
CA VAL A 12 0.93 4.44 1.85
C VAL A 12 2.26 5.10 2.23
N TYR A 13 2.96 4.61 3.26
CA TYR A 13 4.32 5.06 3.60
C TYR A 13 5.26 5.02 2.40
N SER A 14 5.30 3.89 1.70
CA SER A 14 6.17 3.71 0.53
C SER A 14 5.81 4.66 -0.61
N VAL A 15 4.53 4.86 -0.89
CA VAL A 15 4.05 5.79 -1.92
C VAL A 15 4.47 7.22 -1.60
N TYR A 16 4.26 7.67 -0.35
CA TYR A 16 4.62 9.04 0.07
C TYR A 16 6.13 9.26 0.11
N LEU A 17 6.91 8.23 0.46
CA LEU A 17 8.37 8.30 0.36
C LEU A 17 8.81 8.59 -1.07
N TYR A 18 8.34 7.80 -2.05
CA TYR A 18 8.71 8.02 -3.45
C TYR A 18 8.18 9.34 -3.98
N MET A 19 6.94 9.70 -3.65
CA MET A 19 6.32 10.94 -4.12
C MET A 19 7.10 12.19 -3.67
N THR A 20 7.60 12.18 -2.43
CA THR A 20 8.28 13.33 -1.85
C THR A 20 9.78 13.35 -2.12
N TRP A 21 10.45 12.21 -2.07
CA TRP A 21 11.90 12.16 -2.03
C TRP A 21 12.58 11.61 -3.29
N LEU A 22 11.84 10.94 -4.20
CA LEU A 22 12.43 10.39 -5.41
C LEU A 22 13.10 11.43 -6.31
N PRO A 23 12.49 12.63 -6.58
CA PRO A 23 13.19 13.66 -7.37
C PRO A 23 14.49 14.09 -6.73
N ASN A 24 14.49 14.32 -5.42
CA ASN A 24 15.71 14.72 -4.68
C ASN A 24 16.77 13.62 -4.70
N TYR A 25 16.38 12.37 -4.47
CA TYR A 25 17.29 11.23 -4.59
C TYR A 25 17.96 11.13 -5.97
N LEU A 26 17.19 11.31 -7.04
CA LEU A 26 17.72 11.27 -8.41
C LEU A 26 18.69 12.41 -8.70
N GLN A 27 18.47 13.59 -8.12
CA GLN A 27 19.39 14.73 -8.26
C GLN A 27 20.67 14.53 -7.43
N THR A 28 20.54 14.25 -6.14
CA THR A 28 21.67 14.26 -5.22
C THR A 28 22.48 12.98 -5.24
N ALA A 29 21.83 11.81 -5.32
CA ALA A 29 22.49 10.51 -5.29
C ALA A 29 22.84 9.96 -6.69
N ARG A 30 22.14 10.40 -7.74
CA ARG A 30 22.36 9.95 -9.11
C ARG A 30 22.85 11.03 -10.06
N GLY A 31 23.02 12.26 -9.59
CA GLY A 31 23.62 13.37 -10.35
C GLY A 31 22.76 13.88 -11.52
N LEU A 32 21.44 13.63 -11.51
CA LEU A 32 20.54 14.09 -12.56
C LEU A 32 20.27 15.59 -12.42
N SER A 33 20.09 16.26 -13.57
CA SER A 33 19.59 17.63 -13.59
C SER A 33 18.14 17.71 -13.05
N LEU A 34 17.68 18.90 -12.69
CA LEU A 34 16.31 19.13 -12.23
C LEU A 34 15.28 18.59 -13.24
N VAL A 35 15.45 18.90 -14.53
CA VAL A 35 14.56 18.41 -15.60
C VAL A 35 14.67 16.89 -15.75
N GLY A 36 15.88 16.35 -15.74
CA GLY A 36 16.12 14.92 -15.83
C GLY A 36 15.45 14.16 -14.67
N SER A 37 15.61 14.65 -13.43
CA SER A 37 14.96 14.02 -12.26
C SER A 37 13.43 14.03 -12.36
N GLY A 38 12.83 15.10 -12.89
CA GLY A 38 11.39 15.17 -13.15
C GLY A 38 10.92 14.11 -14.17
N ILE A 39 11.64 14.00 -15.31
CA ILE A 39 11.32 13.00 -16.34
C ILE A 39 11.42 11.57 -15.77
N PHE A 40 12.54 11.23 -15.11
CA PHE A 40 12.71 9.89 -14.56
C PHE A 40 11.78 9.58 -13.38
N THR A 41 11.32 10.59 -12.63
CA THR A 41 10.30 10.44 -11.58
C THR A 41 8.92 10.16 -12.19
N SER A 42 8.59 10.73 -13.34
CA SER A 42 7.28 10.52 -13.97
C SER A 42 7.07 9.07 -14.44
N ILE A 43 8.13 8.36 -14.82
CA ILE A 43 8.05 6.97 -15.33
C ILE A 43 7.43 6.01 -14.28
N PRO A 44 7.92 5.91 -13.03
CA PRO A 44 7.29 5.10 -11.99
C PRO A 44 5.82 5.42 -11.75
N PHE A 45 5.44 6.71 -11.73
CA PHE A 45 4.05 7.09 -11.45
C PHE A 45 3.11 6.83 -12.62
N LEU A 46 3.55 7.02 -13.86
CA LEU A 46 2.79 6.63 -15.04
C LEU A 46 2.62 5.11 -15.09
N THR A 47 3.69 4.35 -14.85
CA THR A 47 3.63 2.90 -14.76
C THR A 47 2.68 2.46 -13.66
N ALA A 48 2.75 3.09 -12.48
CA ALA A 48 1.87 2.79 -11.36
C ALA A 48 0.39 3.03 -11.71
N SER A 49 0.09 4.09 -12.45
CA SER A 49 -1.29 4.39 -12.89
C SER A 49 -1.86 3.29 -13.79
N VAL A 50 -1.07 2.84 -14.78
CA VAL A 50 -1.46 1.76 -15.70
C VAL A 50 -1.59 0.43 -14.94
N VAL A 51 -0.58 0.07 -14.15
CA VAL A 51 -0.57 -1.17 -13.37
C VAL A 51 -1.72 -1.21 -12.36
N ASN A 52 -2.06 -0.07 -11.74
CA ASN A 52 -3.17 0.01 -10.80
C ASN A 52 -4.50 -0.39 -11.43
N VAL A 53 -4.81 0.14 -12.62
CA VAL A 53 -6.04 -0.20 -13.35
C VAL A 53 -6.06 -1.68 -13.72
N ILE A 54 -4.98 -2.18 -14.32
CA ILE A 54 -4.89 -3.58 -14.79
C ILE A 54 -4.93 -4.56 -13.60
N ALA A 55 -4.16 -4.30 -12.56
CA ALA A 55 -4.06 -5.22 -11.42
C ALA A 55 -5.36 -5.31 -10.61
N ASN A 56 -6.06 -4.19 -10.39
CA ASN A 56 -7.36 -4.23 -9.72
C ASN A 56 -8.41 -4.94 -10.58
N TRP A 57 -8.46 -4.66 -11.89
CA TRP A 57 -9.36 -5.35 -12.81
C TRP A 57 -9.09 -6.88 -12.86
N CYS A 58 -7.81 -7.28 -12.94
CA CYS A 58 -7.42 -8.70 -12.86
C CYS A 58 -7.78 -9.30 -11.50
N GLY A 59 -7.52 -8.59 -10.40
CA GLY A 59 -7.82 -9.04 -9.05
C GLY A 59 -9.31 -9.33 -8.85
N ASP A 60 -10.17 -8.48 -9.38
CA ASP A 60 -11.62 -8.67 -9.28
C ASP A 60 -12.14 -9.81 -10.16
N ARG A 61 -11.49 -10.08 -11.29
CA ARG A 61 -11.85 -11.20 -12.18
C ARG A 61 -11.31 -12.55 -11.73
N LEU A 62 -10.12 -12.58 -11.12
CA LEU A 62 -9.47 -13.83 -10.70
C LEU A 62 -10.02 -14.36 -9.37
N LEU A 63 -10.59 -13.50 -8.54
CA LEU A 63 -11.16 -13.91 -7.27
C LEU A 63 -12.61 -14.36 -7.46
N SER A 64 -12.85 -15.68 -7.34
CA SER A 64 -14.21 -16.22 -7.32
C SER A 64 -14.99 -15.70 -6.10
N ALA A 65 -16.33 -15.69 -6.19
CA ALA A 65 -17.18 -15.28 -5.07
C ALA A 65 -16.92 -16.10 -3.79
N GLU A 66 -16.56 -17.37 -3.93
CA GLU A 66 -16.18 -18.22 -2.80
C GLU A 66 -14.84 -17.80 -2.18
N ALA A 67 -13.87 -17.45 -3.02
CA ALA A 67 -12.57 -16.97 -2.57
C ALA A 67 -12.69 -15.62 -1.82
N VAL A 68 -13.55 -14.73 -2.31
CA VAL A 68 -13.87 -13.44 -1.66
C VAL A 68 -14.49 -13.71 -0.29
N ARG A 69 -15.53 -14.55 -0.20
CA ARG A 69 -16.19 -14.92 1.07
C ARG A 69 -15.23 -15.60 2.06
N ALA A 70 -14.22 -16.31 1.55
CA ALA A 70 -13.17 -16.92 2.36
C ALA A 70 -12.06 -15.95 2.76
N GLY A 71 -12.16 -14.65 2.46
CA GLY A 71 -11.16 -13.62 2.78
C GLY A 71 -9.82 -13.82 2.07
N LYS A 72 -9.81 -14.50 0.92
CA LYS A 72 -8.58 -14.80 0.18
C LYS A 72 -7.96 -13.55 -0.45
N ARG A 73 -8.68 -12.41 -0.55
CA ARG A 73 -8.12 -11.13 -1.03
C ARG A 73 -6.92 -10.66 -0.19
N ARG A 74 -6.79 -11.11 1.06
CA ARG A 74 -5.59 -10.85 1.89
C ARG A 74 -4.29 -11.31 1.24
N TYR A 75 -4.32 -12.37 0.42
CA TYR A 75 -3.14 -12.84 -0.31
C TYR A 75 -2.75 -11.85 -1.41
N LEU A 76 -3.72 -11.23 -2.08
CA LEU A 76 -3.45 -10.18 -3.05
C LEU A 76 -2.80 -8.97 -2.38
N VAL A 77 -3.33 -8.52 -1.23
CA VAL A 77 -2.73 -7.43 -0.45
C VAL A 77 -1.32 -7.78 0.00
N ALA A 78 -1.09 -9.01 0.46
CA ALA A 78 0.24 -9.48 0.86
C ALA A 78 1.22 -9.50 -0.33
N VAL A 79 0.79 -9.93 -1.51
CA VAL A 79 1.61 -9.89 -2.74
C VAL A 79 1.96 -8.45 -3.11
N CYS A 80 1.00 -7.52 -3.04
CA CYS A 80 1.28 -6.11 -3.26
C CYS A 80 2.35 -5.58 -2.29
N LEU A 81 2.25 -5.91 -1.01
CA LEU A 81 3.24 -5.53 0.00
C LEU A 81 4.62 -6.16 -0.27
N LEU A 82 4.68 -7.43 -0.66
CA LEU A 82 5.93 -8.10 -1.02
C LEU A 82 6.60 -7.46 -2.23
N LEU A 83 5.82 -7.08 -3.25
CA LEU A 83 6.34 -6.38 -4.42
C LEU A 83 6.73 -4.92 -4.10
N THR A 84 6.01 -4.26 -3.20
CA THR A 84 6.41 -2.95 -2.66
C THR A 84 7.75 -3.02 -1.92
N ALA A 85 8.06 -4.16 -1.29
CA ALA A 85 9.35 -4.40 -0.63
C ALA A 85 10.56 -4.46 -1.59
N ALA A 86 10.35 -4.39 -2.93
CA ALA A 86 11.43 -4.18 -3.90
C ALA A 86 12.27 -2.91 -3.58
N GLY A 87 11.72 -1.98 -2.81
CA GLY A 87 12.44 -0.84 -2.23
C GLY A 87 13.70 -1.21 -1.46
N LEU A 88 13.76 -2.40 -0.84
CA LEU A 88 14.95 -2.92 -0.16
C LEU A 88 16.16 -3.10 -1.10
N ILE A 89 15.93 -3.32 -2.38
CA ILE A 89 16.98 -3.62 -3.36
C ILE A 89 17.55 -2.33 -3.96
N ILE A 90 16.83 -1.20 -3.90
CA ILE A 90 17.23 0.08 -4.50
C ILE A 90 18.65 0.52 -4.07
N PRO A 91 19.07 0.42 -2.79
CA PRO A 91 20.41 0.80 -2.36
C PRO A 91 21.54 0.04 -3.07
N PHE A 92 21.27 -1.16 -3.55
CA PHE A 92 22.22 -2.04 -4.22
C PHE A 92 22.22 -1.88 -5.74
N ALA A 93 21.26 -1.14 -6.30
CA ALA A 93 21.14 -0.91 -7.73
C ALA A 93 22.21 0.06 -8.21
N GLN A 94 23.09 -0.39 -9.10
CA GLN A 94 24.19 0.42 -9.62
C GLN A 94 23.76 1.29 -10.80
N SER A 95 22.87 0.82 -11.66
CA SER A 95 22.42 1.57 -12.82
C SER A 95 21.14 2.38 -12.55
N LEU A 96 21.00 3.52 -13.22
CA LEU A 96 19.79 4.33 -13.17
C LEU A 96 18.55 3.53 -13.64
N ALA A 97 18.71 2.72 -14.69
CA ALA A 97 17.64 1.88 -15.21
C ALA A 97 17.13 0.89 -14.15
N ALA A 98 18.03 0.23 -13.42
CA ALA A 98 17.66 -0.68 -12.34
C ALA A 98 16.87 0.05 -11.22
N VAL A 99 17.31 1.25 -10.84
CA VAL A 99 16.60 2.08 -9.86
C VAL A 99 15.18 2.39 -10.35
N VAL A 100 15.04 2.88 -11.58
CA VAL A 100 13.73 3.25 -12.15
C VAL A 100 12.80 2.04 -12.20
N VAL A 101 13.29 0.88 -12.60
CA VAL A 101 12.51 -0.37 -12.62
C VAL A 101 12.07 -0.78 -11.22
N LEU A 102 12.98 -0.80 -10.24
CA LEU A 102 12.66 -1.16 -8.86
C LEU A 102 11.67 -0.22 -8.21
N VAL A 103 11.85 1.09 -8.41
CA VAL A 103 10.90 2.10 -7.94
C VAL A 103 9.55 1.95 -8.64
N SER A 104 9.54 1.67 -9.97
CA SER A 104 8.30 1.45 -10.71
C SER A 104 7.51 0.25 -10.16
N ILE A 105 8.19 -0.85 -9.83
CA ILE A 105 7.57 -2.01 -9.20
C ILE A 105 7.02 -1.61 -7.82
N ALA A 106 7.86 -1.05 -6.96
CA ALA A 106 7.48 -0.71 -5.59
C ALA A 106 6.34 0.33 -5.55
N ALA A 107 6.39 1.37 -6.38
CA ALA A 107 5.35 2.39 -6.46
C ALA A 107 4.04 1.84 -7.05
N SER A 108 4.12 0.98 -8.09
CA SER A 108 2.94 0.39 -8.70
C SER A 108 2.15 -0.45 -7.69
N PHE A 109 2.80 -1.37 -7.02
CA PHE A 109 2.12 -2.25 -6.06
C PHE A 109 1.81 -1.55 -4.74
N GLY A 110 2.57 -0.52 -4.37
CA GLY A 110 2.22 0.41 -3.30
C GLY A 110 0.91 1.17 -3.57
N ASN A 111 0.58 1.45 -4.84
CA ASN A 111 -0.69 2.07 -5.25
C ASN A 111 -1.83 1.06 -5.45
N VAL A 112 -1.56 -0.15 -5.94
CA VAL A 112 -2.56 -1.22 -6.08
C VAL A 112 -3.06 -1.70 -4.72
N GLY A 113 -2.14 -1.87 -3.78
CA GLY A 113 -2.41 -2.43 -2.46
C GLY A 113 -3.51 -1.71 -1.66
N PRO A 114 -3.54 -0.38 -1.58
CA PRO A 114 -4.58 0.37 -0.89
C PRO A 114 -6.00 0.09 -1.39
N ALA A 115 -6.20 -0.02 -2.70
CA ALA A 115 -7.50 -0.36 -3.29
C ALA A 115 -7.89 -1.81 -2.95
N ALA A 116 -6.96 -2.75 -3.10
CA ALA A 116 -7.17 -4.14 -2.73
C ALA A 116 -7.48 -4.31 -1.22
N ASN A 117 -6.82 -3.50 -0.37
CA ASN A 117 -7.04 -3.51 1.07
C ASN A 117 -8.43 -2.93 1.44
N GLY A 118 -8.87 -1.88 0.74
CA GLY A 118 -10.24 -1.36 0.86
C GLY A 118 -11.30 -2.40 0.48
N ALA A 119 -11.09 -3.10 -0.64
CA ALA A 119 -11.97 -4.19 -1.04
C ALA A 119 -11.96 -5.35 -0.02
N LEU A 120 -10.81 -5.66 0.59
CA LEU A 120 -10.71 -6.65 1.67
C LEU A 120 -11.51 -6.22 2.92
N VAL A 121 -11.53 -4.91 3.25
CA VAL A 121 -12.42 -4.41 4.31
C VAL A 121 -13.86 -4.76 4.00
N SER A 122 -14.33 -4.46 2.78
CA SER A 122 -15.71 -4.77 2.35
C SER A 122 -16.02 -6.27 2.43
N ASP A 123 -15.07 -7.12 2.02
CA ASP A 123 -15.23 -8.58 2.06
C ASP A 123 -15.35 -9.13 3.50
N LEU A 124 -14.73 -8.47 4.47
CA LEU A 124 -14.71 -8.89 5.87
C LEU A 124 -15.85 -8.29 6.71
N LEU A 125 -16.58 -7.29 6.19
CA LEU A 125 -17.68 -6.65 6.91
C LEU A 125 -18.87 -7.60 7.05
N ARG A 126 -19.41 -7.70 8.28
CA ARG A 126 -20.65 -8.43 8.59
C ARG A 126 -21.89 -7.57 8.44
N SER A 127 -21.76 -6.26 8.65
CA SER A 127 -22.88 -5.32 8.54
C SER A 127 -22.47 -4.08 7.75
N PRO A 128 -23.29 -3.62 6.79
CA PRO A 128 -23.05 -2.35 6.08
C PRO A 128 -22.99 -1.14 7.02
N ALA A 129 -23.64 -1.20 8.19
CA ALA A 129 -23.63 -0.14 9.18
C ALA A 129 -22.21 0.17 9.74
N ASP A 130 -21.32 -0.84 9.74
CA ASP A 130 -19.95 -0.70 10.22
C ASP A 130 -18.98 -0.19 9.14
N ALA A 131 -19.43 -0.06 7.88
CA ALA A 131 -18.57 0.28 6.75
C ALA A 131 -17.84 1.62 6.98
N GLY A 132 -18.57 2.66 7.37
CA GLY A 132 -17.98 3.98 7.60
C GLY A 132 -16.86 3.96 8.64
N ARG A 133 -17.05 3.25 9.75
CA ARG A 133 -16.04 3.11 10.82
C ARG A 133 -14.84 2.31 10.35
N ALA A 134 -15.07 1.22 9.63
CA ALA A 134 -14.00 0.36 9.13
C ALA A 134 -13.13 1.08 8.10
N PHE A 135 -13.73 1.80 7.14
CA PHE A 135 -12.99 2.60 6.17
C PHE A 135 -12.28 3.80 6.81
N ALA A 136 -12.90 4.50 7.76
CA ALA A 136 -12.26 5.57 8.50
C ALA A 136 -10.99 5.08 9.22
N PHE A 137 -11.05 3.90 9.85
CA PHE A 137 -9.91 3.31 10.53
C PHE A 137 -8.80 2.88 9.55
N LEU A 138 -9.17 2.37 8.37
CA LEU A 138 -8.24 2.05 7.30
C LEU A 138 -7.50 3.30 6.81
N VAL A 139 -8.26 4.36 6.50
CA VAL A 139 -7.71 5.64 6.00
C VAL A 139 -6.84 6.31 7.06
N LEU A 140 -7.23 6.22 8.34
CA LEU A 140 -6.41 6.72 9.44
C LEU A 140 -5.03 6.04 9.47
N GLY A 141 -4.97 4.71 9.28
CA GLY A 141 -3.71 3.97 9.18
C GLY A 141 -2.84 4.47 8.03
N GLY A 142 -3.43 4.60 6.84
CA GLY A 142 -2.73 5.13 5.66
C GLY A 142 -2.17 6.53 5.88
N ASN A 143 -2.98 7.46 6.37
CA ASN A 143 -2.56 8.84 6.57
C ASN A 143 -1.53 9.00 7.70
N THR A 144 -1.64 8.23 8.78
CA THR A 144 -0.66 8.26 9.87
C THR A 144 0.73 7.88 9.37
N PHE A 145 0.86 6.75 8.67
CA PHE A 145 2.14 6.31 8.13
C PHE A 145 2.60 7.19 6.95
N GLY A 146 1.65 7.63 6.11
CA GLY A 146 1.95 8.52 4.99
C GLY A 146 2.55 9.85 5.46
N LEU A 147 1.99 10.47 6.51
CA LEU A 147 2.55 11.69 7.10
C LEU A 147 3.94 11.47 7.70
N LEU A 148 4.19 10.31 8.29
CA LEU A 148 5.49 9.98 8.87
C LEU A 148 6.56 9.76 7.80
N ALA A 149 6.21 9.30 6.60
CA ALA A 149 7.16 8.95 5.56
C ALA A 149 8.12 10.12 5.18
N PRO A 150 7.64 11.32 4.80
CA PRO A 150 8.53 12.42 4.49
C PRO A 150 9.33 12.91 5.70
N ILE A 151 8.75 12.89 6.90
CA ILE A 151 9.39 13.35 8.13
C ILE A 151 10.56 12.42 8.51
N VAL A 152 10.28 11.13 8.61
CA VAL A 152 11.29 10.12 8.98
C VAL A 152 12.39 10.05 7.93
N THR A 153 12.04 10.09 6.65
CA THR A 153 13.01 10.09 5.56
C THR A 153 13.91 11.34 5.62
N GLY A 154 13.32 12.52 5.86
CA GLY A 154 14.10 13.76 6.01
C GLY A 154 15.07 13.69 7.17
N TYR A 155 14.64 13.14 8.30
CA TYR A 155 15.52 12.93 9.46
C TYR A 155 16.67 11.94 9.15
N ILE A 156 16.35 10.79 8.52
CA ILE A 156 17.36 9.79 8.14
C ILE A 156 18.39 10.40 7.17
N VAL A 157 17.93 11.08 6.12
CA VAL A 157 18.81 11.68 5.11
C VAL A 157 19.64 12.82 5.73
N GLY A 158 19.05 13.65 6.58
CA GLY A 158 19.77 14.71 7.29
C GLY A 158 20.85 14.17 8.23
N ALA A 159 20.60 13.05 8.90
CA ALA A 159 21.55 12.45 9.84
C ALA A 159 22.64 11.60 9.16
N THR A 160 22.32 10.93 8.04
CA THR A 160 23.23 9.96 7.39
C THR A 160 23.85 10.45 6.08
N GLY A 161 23.31 11.51 5.50
CA GLY A 161 23.65 11.97 4.15
C GLY A 161 23.24 10.98 3.04
N SER A 162 22.44 9.95 3.34
CA SER A 162 22.12 8.87 2.41
C SER A 162 20.66 8.45 2.44
N PHE A 163 20.12 8.12 1.28
CA PHE A 163 18.76 7.57 1.13
C PHE A 163 18.66 6.06 1.39
N ASN A 164 19.79 5.37 1.49
CA ASN A 164 19.81 3.91 1.58
C ASN A 164 18.96 3.39 2.75
N SER A 165 19.18 3.94 3.94
CA SER A 165 18.43 3.55 5.14
C SER A 165 16.94 3.88 5.04
N ALA A 166 16.55 4.94 4.34
CA ALA A 166 15.15 5.31 4.12
C ALA A 166 14.44 4.29 3.21
N PHE A 167 15.08 3.87 2.12
CA PHE A 167 14.55 2.81 1.25
C PHE A 167 14.48 1.46 1.97
N MET A 168 15.52 1.12 2.76
CA MET A 168 15.52 -0.11 3.56
C MET A 168 14.39 -0.11 4.59
N LEU A 169 14.13 1.03 5.26
CA LEU A 169 13.02 1.15 6.20
C LEU A 169 11.68 0.95 5.52
N ALA A 170 11.45 1.61 4.37
CA ALA A 170 10.19 1.47 3.64
C ALA A 170 9.94 0.02 3.18
N GLY A 171 10.97 -0.63 2.66
CA GLY A 171 10.86 -2.04 2.26
C GLY A 171 10.67 -2.99 3.44
N ALA A 172 11.33 -2.73 4.58
CA ALA A 172 11.13 -3.51 5.81
C ALA A 172 9.69 -3.35 6.36
N LEU A 173 9.16 -2.11 6.35
CA LEU A 173 7.76 -1.85 6.71
C LEU A 173 6.80 -2.62 5.78
N ALA A 174 7.08 -2.68 4.47
CA ALA A 174 6.27 -3.44 3.54
C ALA A 174 6.29 -4.95 3.86
N LEU A 175 7.43 -5.54 4.23
CA LEU A 175 7.52 -6.94 4.68
C LEU A 175 6.73 -7.17 5.99
N ILE A 176 6.85 -6.26 6.95
CA ILE A 176 6.06 -6.31 8.20
C ILE A 176 4.58 -6.23 7.87
N GLY A 177 4.17 -5.32 6.99
CA GLY A 177 2.80 -5.19 6.52
C GLY A 177 2.26 -6.48 5.90
N ALA A 178 3.06 -7.17 5.07
CA ALA A 178 2.69 -8.45 4.47
C ALA A 178 2.47 -9.54 5.53
N ALA A 179 3.38 -9.67 6.49
CA ALA A 179 3.27 -10.62 7.60
C ALA A 179 2.03 -10.35 8.45
N VAL A 180 1.80 -9.08 8.81
CA VAL A 180 0.65 -8.64 9.61
C VAL A 180 -0.67 -8.88 8.86
N THR A 181 -0.72 -8.61 7.55
CA THR A 181 -1.90 -8.89 6.72
C THR A 181 -2.24 -10.38 6.75
N LEU A 182 -1.26 -11.25 6.52
CA LEU A 182 -1.47 -12.70 6.51
C LEU A 182 -1.86 -13.25 7.89
N ALA A 183 -1.34 -12.66 8.95
CA ALA A 183 -1.61 -13.11 10.32
C ALA A 183 -2.97 -12.62 10.84
N LEU A 184 -3.28 -11.34 10.66
CA LEU A 184 -4.38 -10.67 11.37
C LEU A 184 -5.61 -10.37 10.49
N ALA A 185 -5.49 -10.28 9.15
CA ALA A 185 -6.62 -9.99 8.27
C ALA A 185 -7.42 -11.26 7.91
N ARG A 186 -7.84 -12.02 8.93
CA ARG A 186 -8.55 -13.30 8.77
C ARG A 186 -9.95 -13.28 9.36
N THR A 187 -10.16 -12.41 10.34
CA THR A 187 -11.41 -12.40 11.12
C THR A 187 -12.40 -11.42 10.52
N PRO A 188 -13.69 -11.80 10.40
CA PRO A 188 -14.74 -10.87 10.02
C PRO A 188 -14.81 -9.67 10.97
N ILE A 189 -15.25 -8.53 10.43
CA ILE A 189 -15.33 -7.23 11.11
C ILE A 189 -16.78 -6.95 11.48
N GLY A 190 -17.00 -6.50 12.73
CA GLY A 190 -18.32 -6.15 13.25
C GLY A 190 -19.03 -7.31 13.94
N GLU A 191 -20.13 -6.96 14.61
CA GLU A 191 -21.00 -7.92 15.26
C GLU A 191 -21.96 -8.58 14.27
N VAL A 192 -22.43 -9.78 14.56
CA VAL A 192 -23.50 -10.40 13.79
C VAL A 192 -24.79 -9.62 14.06
N PRO A 193 -25.47 -9.04 13.05
CA PRO A 193 -26.72 -8.33 13.29
C PRO A 193 -27.72 -9.22 14.03
N ALA A 194 -28.36 -8.68 15.05
CA ALA A 194 -29.39 -9.40 15.77
C ALA A 194 -30.54 -9.78 14.80
N PRO A 195 -31.19 -10.93 14.96
CA PRO A 195 -32.29 -11.36 14.07
C PRO A 195 -33.36 -10.29 13.88
N ALA A 196 -33.63 -9.50 14.91
CA ALA A 196 -34.61 -8.40 14.88
C ALA A 196 -34.18 -7.23 13.96
N GLU A 197 -32.88 -6.95 13.80
CA GLU A 197 -32.37 -5.91 12.92
C GLU A 197 -32.43 -6.33 11.44
N VAL A 198 -32.17 -7.60 11.16
CA VAL A 198 -32.30 -8.15 9.80
C VAL A 198 -33.76 -8.09 9.32
N VAL A 199 -34.71 -8.35 10.20
CA VAL A 199 -36.13 -8.23 9.89
C VAL A 199 -36.55 -6.77 9.65
N ARG A 200 -36.07 -5.83 10.47
CA ARG A 200 -36.36 -4.41 10.28
C ARG A 200 -35.77 -3.84 8.99
N ALA A 201 -34.57 -4.22 8.61
CA ALA A 201 -33.94 -3.79 7.36
C ALA A 201 -34.74 -4.27 6.14
N ARG A 202 -35.25 -5.54 6.16
CA ARG A 202 -36.08 -6.09 5.08
C ARG A 202 -37.50 -5.49 4.98
N LEU A 203 -38.00 -4.85 6.03
CA LEU A 203 -39.30 -4.19 6.01
C LEU A 203 -39.21 -2.70 5.62
N ALA A 204 -38.00 -2.16 5.52
CA ALA A 204 -37.73 -0.77 5.12
C ALA A 204 -37.38 -0.62 3.62
N ASP A 205 -37.12 -1.73 2.92
CA ASP A 205 -36.97 -1.83 1.46
C ASP A 205 -38.33 -2.24 0.82
#